data_65f889b153fb11e33e80737e0d77d06e
#
_entry.id   65f889b153fb11e33e80737e0d77d06e
#
_cell.length_a   1.000
_cell.length_b   1.000
_cell.length_c   1.000
_cell.angle_alpha   90.00
_cell.angle_beta   90.00
_cell.angle_gamma   90.00
#
_symmetry.space_group_name_H-M   'P 1'
#
loop_
_entity.id
_entity.type
_entity.pdbx_description
1 polymer ?
#
loop_
_entity_poly.entity_id
_entity_poly.type
_entity_poly.pdbx_seq_one_letter_code
_entity_poly.pdbx_strand_id
1 'polypeptide(L)'
;MSTFTKMPSSLIQLNTRSKFLEIYTYFLIKDQFKDNSLKASISEKELAQLTNTSESTIKRYIKDLEPFFESVTKTKSSGEHYYNVYHFTQLNNDFSIVLHTLKDDTELTPEEKGILIKIKLQCCKGTNYIRYSSKADLVKILGIGKNQIAKKLKQLEEKGHICYIGNSLQLSTKYFPLSLVKGDSADAVKNFLYETIYKYCIVNKTIPPLKDDKSLNYLIAKFPNIDDSFAEILSKRCPTLPADISLDYFVKALTDNTVKRVKQTSTFIL
;
A
#
# COMPACT_ATOMS: atom_id res chain seq x y z
N MET A 1 11.39 -6.20 -17.22
CA MET A 1 9.95 -6.08 -16.94
C MET A 1 9.79 -5.35 -15.62
N SER A 2 8.81 -4.43 -15.53
CA SER A 2 8.44 -3.79 -14.26
C SER A 2 7.98 -4.88 -13.27
N THR A 3 8.41 -4.81 -12.01
CA THR A 3 7.98 -5.74 -10.94
C THR A 3 6.79 -5.20 -10.15
N PHE A 4 6.21 -4.10 -10.59
CA PHE A 4 5.14 -3.39 -9.89
C PHE A 4 4.20 -2.65 -10.84
N THR A 5 3.00 -2.41 -10.35
CA THR A 5 1.96 -1.59 -10.99
C THR A 5 1.73 -0.30 -10.21
N LYS A 6 1.65 0.84 -10.91
CA LYS A 6 1.22 2.13 -10.35
C LYS A 6 -0.31 2.22 -10.39
N MET A 7 -0.97 2.18 -9.25
CA MET A 7 -2.42 2.29 -9.12
C MET A 7 -2.82 3.75 -8.89
N PRO A 8 -3.66 4.37 -9.74
CA PRO A 8 -4.05 5.76 -9.56
C PRO A 8 -4.87 5.95 -8.29
N SER A 9 -4.59 7.01 -7.55
CA SER A 9 -5.32 7.32 -6.29
C SER A 9 -6.79 7.63 -6.55
N SER A 10 -7.15 8.07 -7.75
CA SER A 10 -8.54 8.32 -8.15
C SER A 10 -9.46 7.09 -8.04
N LEU A 11 -8.91 5.86 -8.11
CA LEU A 11 -9.68 4.62 -7.88
C LEU A 11 -10.35 4.56 -6.50
N ILE A 12 -9.93 5.39 -5.57
CA ILE A 12 -10.57 5.55 -4.26
C ILE A 12 -12.04 5.97 -4.40
N GLN A 13 -12.37 6.71 -5.45
CA GLN A 13 -13.70 7.24 -5.73
C GLN A 13 -14.67 6.18 -6.27
N LEU A 14 -14.15 5.01 -6.68
CA LEU A 14 -14.98 3.90 -7.15
C LEU A 14 -15.94 3.45 -6.04
N ASN A 15 -17.24 3.70 -6.25
CA ASN A 15 -18.28 3.45 -5.26
C ASN A 15 -19.37 2.51 -5.80
N THR A 16 -18.96 1.41 -6.38
CA THR A 16 -19.85 0.35 -6.85
C THR A 16 -20.01 -0.75 -5.79
N ARG A 17 -21.00 -1.63 -6.00
CA ARG A 17 -21.22 -2.78 -5.11
C ARG A 17 -20.06 -3.79 -5.14
N SER A 18 -19.40 -3.92 -6.28
CA SER A 18 -18.31 -4.90 -6.53
C SER A 18 -16.92 -4.26 -6.52
N LYS A 19 -16.77 -3.06 -5.97
CA LYS A 19 -15.57 -2.21 -6.06
C LYS A 19 -14.22 -2.90 -5.80
N PHE A 20 -14.17 -3.91 -4.95
CA PHE A 20 -12.91 -4.62 -4.67
C PHE A 20 -12.48 -5.50 -5.84
N LEU A 21 -13.41 -6.25 -6.41
CA LEU A 21 -13.15 -7.05 -7.61
C LEU A 21 -12.86 -6.15 -8.82
N GLU A 22 -13.51 -5.00 -8.93
CA GLU A 22 -13.22 -4.00 -9.95
C GLU A 22 -11.83 -3.39 -9.80
N ILE A 23 -11.43 -3.00 -8.58
CA ILE A 23 -10.08 -2.52 -8.30
C ILE A 23 -9.04 -3.60 -8.62
N TYR A 24 -9.30 -4.85 -8.27
CA TYR A 24 -8.42 -5.96 -8.60
C TYR A 24 -8.39 -6.23 -10.11
N THR A 25 -9.52 -6.12 -10.80
CA THR A 25 -9.59 -6.20 -12.27
C THR A 25 -8.75 -5.11 -12.94
N TYR A 26 -8.84 -3.86 -12.45
CA TYR A 26 -7.98 -2.77 -12.93
C TYR A 26 -6.48 -3.08 -12.73
N PHE A 27 -6.12 -3.60 -11.56
CA PHE A 27 -4.75 -4.04 -11.28
C PHE A 27 -4.29 -5.09 -12.28
N LEU A 28 -5.09 -6.15 -12.53
CA LEU A 28 -4.76 -7.22 -13.48
C LEU A 28 -4.60 -6.70 -14.91
N ILE A 29 -5.46 -5.79 -15.37
CA ILE A 29 -5.32 -5.15 -16.67
C ILE A 29 -4.00 -4.38 -16.75
N LYS A 30 -3.73 -3.57 -15.72
CA LYS A 30 -2.53 -2.73 -15.71
C LYS A 30 -1.25 -3.51 -15.50
N ASP A 31 -1.31 -4.69 -14.87
CA ASP A 31 -0.20 -5.63 -14.71
C ASP A 31 0.31 -6.19 -16.05
N GLN A 32 -0.55 -6.21 -17.09
CA GLN A 32 -0.18 -6.62 -18.45
C GLN A 32 0.63 -5.55 -19.20
N PHE A 33 0.99 -4.48 -18.56
CA PHE A 33 1.73 -3.37 -19.12
C PHE A 33 3.10 -3.83 -19.63
N LYS A 34 3.32 -3.76 -20.94
CA LYS A 34 4.61 -4.01 -21.56
C LYS A 34 5.28 -2.68 -21.86
N ASP A 35 6.39 -2.45 -21.19
CA ASP A 35 7.36 -1.36 -21.41
C ASP A 35 6.82 -0.07 -22.04
N ASN A 36 6.79 1.01 -21.30
CA ASN A 36 6.55 2.42 -21.71
C ASN A 36 5.40 2.71 -22.69
N SER A 37 4.67 1.70 -23.15
CA SER A 37 3.64 1.85 -24.21
C SER A 37 2.35 2.50 -23.74
N LEU A 38 2.14 2.68 -22.44
CA LEU A 38 0.88 3.11 -21.83
C LEU A 38 -0.35 2.29 -22.30
N LYS A 39 -0.12 1.06 -22.76
CA LYS A 39 -1.14 0.14 -23.28
C LYS A 39 -1.03 -1.24 -22.65
N ALA A 40 -2.16 -1.84 -22.40
CA ALA A 40 -2.25 -3.24 -21.97
C ALA A 40 -3.33 -3.96 -22.75
N SER A 41 -3.18 -5.25 -22.96
CA SER A 41 -4.21 -6.08 -23.59
C SER A 41 -4.39 -7.37 -22.80
N ILE A 42 -5.64 -7.68 -22.48
CA ILE A 42 -6.06 -8.91 -21.82
C ILE A 42 -7.49 -9.22 -22.23
N SER A 43 -7.81 -10.49 -22.39
CA SER A 43 -9.17 -10.91 -22.77
C SER A 43 -10.12 -10.88 -21.57
N GLU A 44 -11.41 -10.65 -21.85
CA GLU A 44 -12.48 -10.74 -20.83
C GLU A 44 -12.53 -12.14 -20.20
N LYS A 45 -12.29 -13.19 -21.00
CA LYS A 45 -12.21 -14.57 -20.55
C LYS A 45 -11.09 -14.81 -19.55
N GLU A 46 -9.91 -14.29 -19.80
CA GLU A 46 -8.77 -14.39 -18.91
C GLU A 46 -9.02 -13.62 -17.60
N LEU A 47 -9.54 -12.39 -17.68
CA LEU A 47 -9.95 -11.64 -16.50
C LEU A 47 -10.99 -12.36 -15.67
N ALA A 48 -11.98 -13.01 -16.32
CA ALA A 48 -13.00 -13.80 -15.66
C ALA A 48 -12.40 -14.97 -14.87
N GLN A 49 -11.43 -15.66 -15.45
CA GLN A 49 -10.69 -16.74 -14.78
C GLN A 49 -9.90 -16.22 -13.57
N LEU A 50 -9.12 -15.14 -13.76
CA LEU A 50 -8.27 -14.56 -12.69
C LEU A 50 -9.07 -13.95 -11.52
N THR A 51 -10.28 -13.50 -11.79
CA THR A 51 -11.17 -12.91 -10.77
C THR A 51 -12.21 -13.91 -10.22
N ASN A 52 -12.24 -15.13 -10.76
CA ASN A 52 -13.24 -16.15 -10.45
C ASN A 52 -14.69 -15.62 -10.64
N THR A 53 -14.94 -14.97 -11.77
CA THR A 53 -16.25 -14.40 -12.14
C THR A 53 -16.66 -14.80 -13.55
N SER A 54 -17.83 -14.38 -14.03
CA SER A 54 -18.25 -14.58 -15.42
C SER A 54 -17.75 -13.46 -16.34
N GLU A 55 -17.61 -13.75 -17.64
CA GLU A 55 -17.26 -12.74 -18.65
C GLU A 55 -18.29 -11.59 -18.70
N SER A 56 -19.58 -11.87 -18.49
CA SER A 56 -20.60 -10.84 -18.39
C SER A 56 -20.39 -9.90 -17.20
N THR A 57 -19.89 -10.43 -16.08
CA THR A 57 -19.50 -9.65 -14.92
C THR A 57 -18.28 -8.78 -15.22
N ILE A 58 -17.28 -9.32 -15.92
CA ILE A 58 -16.09 -8.56 -16.34
C ILE A 58 -16.47 -7.41 -17.27
N LYS A 59 -17.37 -7.60 -18.24
CA LYS A 59 -17.87 -6.52 -19.11
C LYS A 59 -18.46 -5.37 -18.30
N ARG A 60 -19.22 -5.67 -17.25
CA ARG A 60 -19.74 -4.65 -16.34
C ARG A 60 -18.62 -3.94 -15.59
N TYR A 61 -17.63 -4.68 -15.04
CA TYR A 61 -16.50 -4.08 -14.34
C TYR A 61 -15.69 -3.15 -15.26
N ILE A 62 -15.45 -3.56 -16.51
CA ILE A 62 -14.75 -2.71 -17.49
C ILE A 62 -15.53 -1.43 -17.72
N LYS A 63 -16.86 -1.49 -17.86
CA LYS A 63 -17.72 -0.31 -18.00
C LYS A 63 -17.62 0.62 -16.79
N ASP A 64 -17.64 0.07 -15.58
CA ASP A 64 -17.54 0.85 -14.34
C ASP A 64 -16.12 1.46 -14.18
N LEU A 65 -15.10 0.85 -14.80
CA LEU A 65 -13.72 1.30 -14.81
C LEU A 65 -13.37 2.24 -15.98
N GLU A 66 -14.24 2.44 -16.96
CA GLU A 66 -13.99 3.32 -18.12
C GLU A 66 -13.42 4.72 -17.73
N PRO A 67 -13.91 5.38 -16.66
CA PRO A 67 -13.39 6.69 -16.27
C PRO A 67 -11.91 6.70 -15.84
N PHE A 68 -11.32 5.54 -15.58
CA PHE A 68 -9.93 5.38 -15.15
C PHE A 68 -8.98 4.97 -16.28
N PHE A 69 -9.49 4.77 -17.49
CA PHE A 69 -8.73 4.59 -18.71
C PHE A 69 -8.76 5.86 -19.55
N GLU A 70 -7.72 6.09 -20.35
CA GLU A 70 -7.76 7.12 -21.39
C GLU A 70 -8.74 6.73 -22.50
N SER A 71 -8.69 5.46 -22.91
CA SER A 71 -9.63 4.84 -23.83
C SER A 71 -9.56 3.32 -23.77
N VAL A 72 -10.62 2.66 -24.24
CA VAL A 72 -10.67 1.20 -24.45
C VAL A 72 -11.03 0.93 -25.88
N THR A 73 -10.17 0.22 -26.62
CA THR A 73 -10.41 -0.15 -28.04
C THR A 73 -10.51 -1.66 -28.18
N LYS A 74 -11.38 -2.13 -29.09
CA LYS A 74 -11.48 -3.56 -29.42
C LYS A 74 -10.62 -3.85 -30.65
N THR A 75 -9.75 -4.84 -30.51
CA THR A 75 -8.88 -5.29 -31.61
C THR A 75 -9.18 -6.75 -31.93
N LYS A 76 -9.17 -7.10 -33.19
CA LYS A 76 -9.33 -8.47 -33.68
C LYS A 76 -7.96 -9.12 -33.80
N SER A 77 -7.79 -10.31 -33.22
CA SER A 77 -6.60 -11.12 -33.46
C SER A 77 -6.73 -11.85 -34.81
N SER A 78 -5.61 -12.36 -35.30
CA SER A 78 -5.57 -13.16 -36.55
C SER A 78 -6.43 -14.43 -36.53
N GLY A 79 -7.00 -14.81 -35.38
CA GLY A 79 -7.83 -15.98 -35.16
C GLY A 79 -9.27 -15.69 -34.78
N GLU A 80 -9.90 -14.62 -35.26
CA GLU A 80 -11.31 -14.23 -34.99
C GLU A 80 -11.67 -13.84 -33.55
N HIS A 81 -10.75 -13.91 -32.61
CA HIS A 81 -11.02 -13.50 -31.23
C HIS A 81 -10.79 -12.00 -31.04
N TYR A 82 -11.79 -11.34 -30.42
CA TYR A 82 -11.65 -9.94 -30.01
C TYR A 82 -11.03 -9.87 -28.61
N TYR A 83 -10.11 -8.92 -28.42
CA TYR A 83 -9.58 -8.55 -27.12
C TYR A 83 -9.62 -7.04 -26.94
N ASN A 84 -9.69 -6.60 -25.69
CA ASN A 84 -9.67 -5.19 -25.36
C ASN A 84 -8.22 -4.71 -25.23
N VAL A 85 -7.94 -3.55 -25.80
CA VAL A 85 -6.69 -2.80 -25.59
C VAL A 85 -7.06 -1.59 -24.75
N TYR A 86 -6.48 -1.53 -23.55
CA TYR A 86 -6.67 -0.48 -22.57
C TYR A 86 -5.55 0.53 -22.70
N HIS A 87 -5.89 1.80 -22.87
CA HIS A 87 -4.95 2.91 -22.92
C HIS A 87 -4.97 3.65 -21.60
N PHE A 88 -3.80 4.03 -21.08
CA PHE A 88 -3.65 4.69 -19.80
C PHE A 88 -2.96 6.03 -19.94
N THR A 89 -3.35 6.98 -19.12
CA THR A 89 -2.59 8.23 -18.94
C THR A 89 -1.34 7.98 -18.11
N GLN A 90 -0.30 8.75 -18.35
CA GLN A 90 0.91 8.72 -17.53
C GLN A 90 0.61 9.24 -16.13
N LEU A 91 0.94 8.46 -15.11
CA LEU A 91 0.79 8.85 -13.70
C LEU A 91 2.11 9.43 -13.19
N ASN A 92 2.13 10.73 -12.89
CA ASN A 92 3.34 11.41 -12.43
C ASN A 92 3.51 11.35 -10.92
N ASN A 93 2.51 11.75 -10.10
CA ASN A 93 2.69 11.92 -8.67
C ASN A 93 1.55 11.37 -7.79
N ASP A 94 0.43 10.92 -8.37
CA ASP A 94 -0.76 10.52 -7.61
C ASP A 94 -1.10 9.04 -7.84
N PHE A 95 -0.26 8.19 -7.29
CA PHE A 95 -0.41 6.74 -7.40
C PHE A 95 0.10 6.02 -6.16
N SER A 96 -0.38 4.81 -5.97
CA SER A 96 0.16 3.82 -5.03
C SER A 96 0.84 2.67 -5.78
N ILE A 97 1.89 2.12 -5.19
CA ILE A 97 2.66 1.01 -5.76
C ILE A 97 2.12 -0.31 -5.24
N VAL A 98 1.89 -1.25 -6.15
CA VAL A 98 1.49 -2.62 -5.86
C VAL A 98 2.40 -3.58 -6.60
N LEU A 99 3.05 -4.51 -5.90
CA LEU A 99 3.91 -5.52 -6.52
C LEU A 99 3.08 -6.55 -7.31
N HIS A 100 3.63 -7.01 -8.41
CA HIS A 100 3.01 -8.05 -9.25
C HIS A 100 2.82 -9.38 -8.48
N THR A 101 3.67 -9.68 -7.51
CA THR A 101 3.57 -10.86 -6.65
C THR A 101 2.25 -10.97 -5.88
N LEU A 102 1.47 -9.89 -5.76
CA LEU A 102 0.13 -9.95 -5.17
C LEU A 102 -0.82 -10.86 -5.98
N LYS A 103 -0.73 -10.86 -7.32
CA LYS A 103 -1.58 -11.73 -8.16
C LYS A 103 -1.27 -13.21 -7.95
N ASP A 104 0.01 -13.53 -7.69
CA ASP A 104 0.52 -14.89 -7.60
C ASP A 104 0.26 -15.54 -6.22
N ASP A 105 -0.18 -14.75 -5.23
CA ASP A 105 -0.52 -15.28 -3.90
C ASP A 105 -1.81 -16.09 -3.96
N THR A 106 -1.70 -17.41 -3.74
CA THR A 106 -2.82 -18.36 -3.79
C THR A 106 -3.61 -18.42 -2.48
N GLU A 107 -3.09 -17.87 -1.38
CA GLU A 107 -3.79 -17.82 -0.09
C GLU A 107 -4.85 -16.70 -0.04
N LEU A 108 -4.75 -15.75 -0.95
CA LEU A 108 -5.66 -14.62 -1.06
C LEU A 108 -6.68 -14.83 -2.18
N THR A 109 -7.95 -14.66 -1.84
CA THR A 109 -9.01 -14.60 -2.84
C THR A 109 -8.89 -13.31 -3.67
N PRO A 110 -9.43 -13.26 -4.91
CA PRO A 110 -9.47 -12.04 -5.74
C PRO A 110 -10.08 -10.83 -5.01
N GLU A 111 -11.12 -11.05 -4.21
CA GLU A 111 -11.75 -9.99 -3.43
C GLU A 111 -10.85 -9.48 -2.31
N GLU A 112 -10.13 -10.36 -1.58
CA GLU A 112 -9.17 -9.98 -0.55
C GLU A 112 -8.02 -9.16 -1.14
N LYS A 113 -7.51 -9.54 -2.32
CA LYS A 113 -6.50 -8.76 -3.06
C LYS A 113 -7.01 -7.35 -3.38
N GLY A 114 -8.24 -7.24 -3.85
CA GLY A 114 -8.88 -5.94 -4.09
C GLY A 114 -9.07 -5.11 -2.82
N ILE A 115 -9.41 -5.73 -1.68
CA ILE A 115 -9.51 -5.06 -0.38
C ILE A 115 -8.14 -4.50 0.03
N LEU A 116 -7.07 -5.29 -0.09
CA LEU A 116 -5.71 -4.84 0.24
C LEU A 116 -5.28 -3.65 -0.62
N ILE A 117 -5.55 -3.69 -1.93
CA ILE A 117 -5.28 -2.56 -2.82
C ILE A 117 -6.11 -1.32 -2.39
N LYS A 118 -7.40 -1.49 -2.08
CA LYS A 118 -8.25 -0.39 -1.60
C LYS A 118 -7.73 0.22 -0.31
N ILE A 119 -7.28 -0.59 0.64
CA ILE A 119 -6.63 -0.11 1.87
C ILE A 119 -5.38 0.69 1.51
N LYS A 120 -4.53 0.19 0.61
CA LYS A 120 -3.32 0.91 0.16
C LYS A 120 -3.63 2.28 -0.43
N LEU A 121 -4.66 2.37 -1.26
CA LEU A 121 -5.11 3.64 -1.86
C LEU A 121 -5.58 4.66 -0.81
N GLN A 122 -6.07 4.19 0.36
CA GLN A 122 -6.52 5.03 1.48
C GLN A 122 -5.41 5.37 2.48
N CYS A 123 -4.24 4.75 2.36
CA CYS A 123 -3.14 5.01 3.28
C CYS A 123 -2.65 6.46 3.20
N CYS A 124 -2.16 6.98 4.32
CA CYS A 124 -1.45 8.23 4.34
C CYS A 124 -0.32 8.20 3.30
N LYS A 125 -0.14 9.29 2.56
CA LYS A 125 0.83 9.37 1.45
C LYS A 125 2.23 8.91 1.89
N GLY A 126 2.83 8.03 1.10
CA GLY A 126 4.15 7.45 1.38
C GLY A 126 4.18 6.43 2.53
N THR A 127 3.03 5.97 3.02
CA THR A 127 2.95 5.02 4.13
C THR A 127 2.12 3.79 3.76
N ASN A 128 2.00 2.86 4.71
CA ASN A 128 1.14 1.68 4.64
C ASN A 128 0.12 1.67 5.78
N TYR A 129 -0.32 2.81 6.29
CA TYR A 129 -1.32 2.84 7.34
C TYR A 129 -2.45 3.83 7.08
N ILE A 130 -3.62 3.52 7.66
CA ILE A 130 -4.78 4.39 7.75
C ILE A 130 -4.97 4.75 9.21
N ARG A 131 -5.05 6.04 9.54
CA ARG A 131 -5.53 6.51 10.85
C ARG A 131 -7.05 6.61 10.83
N TYR A 132 -7.70 6.22 11.91
CA TYR A 132 -9.15 6.31 12.07
C TYR A 132 -9.51 6.66 13.52
N SER A 133 -10.61 7.36 13.72
CA SER A 133 -11.09 7.75 15.04
C SER A 133 -11.91 6.65 15.74
N SER A 134 -12.57 5.80 14.95
CA SER A 134 -13.41 4.71 15.44
C SER A 134 -13.56 3.59 14.41
N LYS A 135 -13.98 2.39 14.83
CA LYS A 135 -14.29 1.29 13.91
C LYS A 135 -15.35 1.69 12.87
N ALA A 136 -16.32 2.54 13.23
CA ALA A 136 -17.32 3.04 12.29
C ALA A 136 -16.70 3.96 11.24
N ASP A 137 -15.71 4.77 11.62
CA ASP A 137 -14.94 5.62 10.72
C ASP A 137 -14.12 4.78 9.73
N LEU A 138 -13.41 3.76 10.20
CA LEU A 138 -12.69 2.82 9.33
C LEU A 138 -13.61 2.16 8.30
N VAL A 139 -14.80 1.73 8.72
CA VAL A 139 -15.82 1.16 7.82
C VAL A 139 -16.24 2.17 6.74
N LYS A 140 -16.45 3.44 7.13
CA LYS A 140 -16.77 4.54 6.22
C LYS A 140 -15.62 4.81 5.23
N ILE A 141 -14.38 4.89 5.72
CA ILE A 141 -13.17 5.09 4.90
C ILE A 141 -13.07 3.98 3.85
N LEU A 142 -13.26 2.72 4.23
CA LEU A 142 -13.19 1.58 3.31
C LEU A 142 -14.45 1.44 2.44
N GLY A 143 -15.55 2.10 2.83
CA GLY A 143 -16.81 2.13 2.07
C GLY A 143 -17.50 0.78 1.96
N ILE A 144 -17.51 -0.03 3.01
CA ILE A 144 -18.09 -1.39 3.02
C ILE A 144 -19.12 -1.51 4.14
N GLY A 145 -20.11 -2.38 3.94
CA GLY A 145 -21.09 -2.70 4.99
C GLY A 145 -20.41 -3.28 6.26
N LYS A 146 -20.83 -2.81 7.44
CA LYS A 146 -20.19 -3.06 8.73
C LYS A 146 -19.92 -4.54 9.03
N ASN A 147 -20.87 -5.43 8.71
CA ASN A 147 -20.76 -6.85 9.07
C ASN A 147 -19.84 -7.66 8.13
N GLN A 148 -19.80 -7.30 6.85
CA GLN A 148 -18.99 -8.01 5.86
C GLN A 148 -17.50 -7.66 5.99
N ILE A 149 -17.19 -6.37 6.23
CA ILE A 149 -15.80 -5.92 6.34
C ILE A 149 -15.12 -6.50 7.55
N ALA A 150 -15.80 -6.56 8.71
CA ALA A 150 -15.20 -7.05 9.96
C ALA A 150 -14.65 -8.48 9.79
N LYS A 151 -15.43 -9.36 9.16
CA LYS A 151 -15.00 -10.75 8.89
C LYS A 151 -13.80 -10.79 7.95
N LYS A 152 -13.82 -10.01 6.87
CA LYS A 152 -12.73 -10.00 5.87
C LYS A 152 -11.45 -9.38 6.42
N LEU A 153 -11.55 -8.29 7.18
CA LEU A 153 -10.39 -7.70 7.83
C LEU A 153 -9.79 -8.66 8.87
N LYS A 154 -10.61 -9.38 9.64
CA LYS A 154 -10.12 -10.41 10.56
C LYS A 154 -9.36 -11.52 9.83
N GLN A 155 -9.87 -12.01 8.70
CA GLN A 155 -9.18 -13.00 7.87
C GLN A 155 -7.82 -12.48 7.35
N LEU A 156 -7.77 -11.22 6.88
CA LEU A 156 -6.53 -10.60 6.42
C LEU A 156 -5.52 -10.38 7.56
N GLU A 157 -5.99 -10.10 8.78
CA GLU A 157 -5.16 -10.00 9.98
C GLU A 157 -4.58 -11.37 10.36
N GLU A 158 -5.41 -12.41 10.39
CA GLU A 158 -4.99 -13.80 10.65
C GLU A 158 -3.94 -14.30 9.64
N LYS A 159 -4.05 -13.86 8.38
CA LYS A 159 -3.07 -14.13 7.31
C LYS A 159 -1.83 -13.22 7.37
N GLY A 160 -1.74 -12.28 8.31
CA GLY A 160 -0.61 -11.37 8.48
C GLY A 160 -0.46 -10.28 7.42
N HIS A 161 -1.52 -10.00 6.64
CA HIS A 161 -1.49 -8.94 5.62
C HIS A 161 -1.82 -7.56 6.16
N ILE A 162 -2.53 -7.51 7.28
CA ILE A 162 -2.82 -6.29 8.03
C ILE A 162 -2.60 -6.52 9.53
N CYS A 163 -2.41 -5.44 10.27
CA CYS A 163 -2.45 -5.46 11.74
C CYS A 163 -3.04 -4.14 12.27
N TYR A 164 -3.49 -4.16 13.52
CA TYR A 164 -3.99 -2.98 14.21
C TYR A 164 -2.98 -2.52 15.25
N ILE A 165 -2.66 -1.23 15.23
CA ILE A 165 -1.78 -0.60 16.23
C ILE A 165 -2.47 0.69 16.70
N GLY A 166 -2.97 0.70 17.94
CA GLY A 166 -3.80 1.80 18.43
C GLY A 166 -4.97 2.08 17.48
N ASN A 167 -5.13 3.33 17.07
CA ASN A 167 -6.15 3.78 16.11
C ASN A 167 -5.61 3.80 14.66
N SER A 168 -4.82 2.82 14.30
CA SER A 168 -4.25 2.69 12.97
C SER A 168 -4.40 1.28 12.42
N LEU A 169 -4.80 1.16 11.15
CA LEU A 169 -4.75 -0.05 10.36
C LEU A 169 -3.47 -0.03 9.54
N GLN A 170 -2.61 -1.01 9.72
CA GLN A 170 -1.32 -1.15 9.03
C GLN A 170 -1.40 -2.24 7.97
N LEU A 171 -0.85 -1.97 6.77
CA LEU A 171 -0.62 -2.96 5.73
C LEU A 171 0.78 -3.54 5.83
N SER A 172 0.90 -4.84 5.57
CA SER A 172 2.18 -5.50 5.33
C SER A 172 2.92 -4.87 4.14
N THR A 173 4.25 -4.81 4.20
CA THR A 173 5.10 -4.37 3.09
C THR A 173 5.29 -5.45 2.00
N LYS A 174 4.77 -6.66 2.22
CA LYS A 174 4.93 -7.81 1.31
C LYS A 174 4.57 -7.47 -0.15
N TYR A 175 3.45 -6.76 -0.36
CA TYR A 175 2.97 -6.36 -1.69
C TYR A 175 2.97 -4.85 -1.91
N PHE A 176 3.20 -4.08 -0.87
CA PHE A 176 3.08 -2.62 -0.85
C PHE A 176 4.37 -2.00 -0.32
N PRO A 177 5.43 -1.95 -1.15
CA PRO A 177 6.68 -1.33 -0.73
C PRO A 177 6.46 0.16 -0.45
N LEU A 178 7.16 0.69 0.53
CA LEU A 178 7.10 2.11 0.87
C LEU A 178 7.83 2.95 -0.19
N SER A 179 8.84 2.37 -0.82
CA SER A 179 9.62 3.01 -1.88
C SER A 179 10.15 1.95 -2.87
N LEU A 180 10.33 2.36 -4.14
CA LEU A 180 10.98 1.55 -5.17
C LEU A 180 12.32 2.15 -5.63
N VAL A 181 12.78 3.20 -4.99
CA VAL A 181 14.03 3.85 -5.39
C VAL A 181 15.19 2.91 -5.08
N LYS A 182 15.80 2.36 -6.12
CA LYS A 182 17.07 1.61 -6.07
C LYS A 182 18.18 2.55 -6.55
N GLY A 183 19.25 2.66 -5.80
CA GLY A 183 20.46 3.40 -6.18
C GLY A 183 20.99 4.34 -5.09
N ASP A 184 22.20 4.83 -5.28
CA ASP A 184 22.91 5.69 -4.33
C ASP A 184 22.48 7.17 -4.37
N SER A 185 21.29 7.47 -4.87
CA SER A 185 20.74 8.83 -4.83
C SER A 185 20.37 9.22 -3.40
N ALA A 186 20.44 10.51 -3.09
CA ALA A 186 20.01 11.03 -1.79
C ALA A 186 18.57 10.60 -1.42
N ASP A 187 17.72 10.42 -2.41
CA ASP A 187 16.35 9.93 -2.23
C ASP A 187 16.28 8.43 -1.89
N ALA A 188 17.20 7.62 -2.42
CA ALA A 188 17.31 6.21 -2.06
C ALA A 188 17.70 6.05 -0.59
N VAL A 189 18.68 6.83 -0.12
CA VAL A 189 19.13 6.82 1.28
C VAL A 189 18.01 7.28 2.21
N LYS A 190 17.27 8.35 1.86
CA LYS A 190 16.10 8.81 2.65
C LYS A 190 15.04 7.71 2.74
N ASN A 191 14.76 7.04 1.63
CA ASN A 191 13.76 5.99 1.60
C ASN A 191 14.17 4.78 2.44
N PHE A 192 15.41 4.34 2.34
CA PHE A 192 15.96 3.27 3.18
C PHE A 192 15.87 3.62 4.67
N LEU A 193 16.27 4.82 5.04
CA LEU A 193 16.21 5.33 6.41
C LEU A 193 14.76 5.33 6.94
N TYR A 194 13.84 5.88 6.16
CA TYR A 194 12.42 5.91 6.52
C TYR A 194 11.82 4.51 6.62
N GLU A 195 12.11 3.61 5.69
CA GLU A 195 11.64 2.22 5.73
C GLU A 195 12.16 1.48 6.97
N THR A 196 13.40 1.72 7.36
CA THR A 196 14.00 1.11 8.55
C THR A 196 13.30 1.60 9.81
N ILE A 197 13.07 2.91 9.94
CA ILE A 197 12.28 3.50 11.05
C ILE A 197 10.86 2.94 11.05
N TYR A 198 10.22 2.86 9.88
CA TYR A 198 8.87 2.34 9.74
C TYR A 198 8.76 0.89 10.25
N LYS A 199 9.65 0.01 9.76
CA LYS A 199 9.70 -1.39 10.19
C LYS A 199 9.97 -1.51 11.69
N TYR A 200 10.87 -0.69 12.22
CA TYR A 200 11.17 -0.65 13.65
C TYR A 200 9.93 -0.27 14.48
N CYS A 201 9.15 0.72 14.05
CA CYS A 201 7.90 1.09 14.70
C CYS A 201 6.88 -0.07 14.69
N ILE A 202 6.72 -0.77 13.57
CA ILE A 202 5.80 -1.91 13.47
C ILE A 202 6.18 -3.02 14.47
N VAL A 203 7.47 -3.38 14.53
CA VAL A 203 7.96 -4.42 15.47
C VAL A 203 7.68 -4.01 16.92
N ASN A 204 7.82 -2.74 17.25
CA ASN A 204 7.55 -2.21 18.60
C ASN A 204 6.09 -1.83 18.85
N LYS A 205 5.17 -2.20 17.95
CA LYS A 205 3.73 -1.95 18.05
C LYS A 205 3.38 -0.47 18.28
N THR A 206 4.12 0.42 17.61
CA THR A 206 3.85 1.87 17.62
C THR A 206 3.50 2.36 16.23
N ILE A 207 2.75 3.47 16.16
CA ILE A 207 2.34 4.06 14.89
C ILE A 207 3.56 4.69 14.21
N PRO A 208 3.94 4.27 12.98
CA PRO A 208 5.04 4.90 12.29
C PRO A 208 4.80 6.39 12.06
N PRO A 209 5.84 7.24 12.14
CA PRO A 209 5.70 8.66 11.84
C PRO A 209 5.38 8.91 10.37
N LEU A 210 4.78 10.05 10.07
CA LEU A 210 4.69 10.53 8.70
C LEU A 210 6.08 10.86 8.15
N LYS A 211 6.29 10.57 6.85
CA LYS A 211 7.55 10.91 6.19
C LYS A 211 7.73 12.43 6.15
N ASP A 212 8.88 12.90 6.64
CA ASP A 212 9.30 14.29 6.61
C ASP A 212 10.73 14.41 6.08
N ASP A 213 10.87 15.00 4.91
CA ASP A 213 12.17 15.10 4.22
C ASP A 213 13.17 15.98 4.98
N LYS A 214 12.71 16.97 5.75
CA LYS A 214 13.60 17.83 6.55
C LYS A 214 14.27 17.02 7.66
N SER A 215 13.48 16.26 8.41
CA SER A 215 13.98 15.37 9.46
C SER A 215 14.88 14.27 8.90
N LEU A 216 14.54 13.68 7.75
CA LEU A 216 15.37 12.67 7.09
C LEU A 216 16.70 13.24 6.61
N ASN A 217 16.74 14.43 6.00
CA ASN A 217 17.97 15.09 5.59
C ASN A 217 18.88 15.38 6.79
N TYR A 218 18.30 15.78 7.92
CA TYR A 218 19.06 16.01 9.14
C TYR A 218 19.67 14.71 9.67
N LEU A 219 18.93 13.61 9.69
CA LEU A 219 19.44 12.29 10.10
C LEU A 219 20.58 11.81 9.19
N ILE A 220 20.47 11.98 7.87
CA ILE A 220 21.51 11.63 6.91
C ILE A 220 22.79 12.45 7.19
N ALA A 221 22.64 13.74 7.45
CA ALA A 221 23.80 14.59 7.78
C ALA A 221 24.51 14.16 9.08
N LYS A 222 23.79 13.58 10.04
CA LYS A 222 24.35 13.09 11.31
C LYS A 222 24.87 11.65 11.23
N PHE A 223 24.34 10.86 10.33
CA PHE A 223 24.71 9.45 10.10
C PHE A 223 25.06 9.25 8.62
N PRO A 224 26.22 9.72 8.14
CA PRO A 224 26.57 9.68 6.72
C PRO A 224 26.73 8.26 6.17
N ASN A 225 27.00 7.27 7.02
CA ASN A 225 27.15 5.85 6.67
C ASN A 225 25.92 5.06 7.11
N ILE A 226 24.75 5.39 6.56
CA ILE A 226 23.51 4.66 6.83
C ILE A 226 23.55 3.35 6.03
N ASP A 227 23.65 2.25 6.75
CA ASP A 227 23.62 0.88 6.25
C ASP A 227 22.68 0.00 7.12
N ASP A 228 22.79 -1.30 6.97
CA ASP A 228 21.97 -2.25 7.74
C ASP A 228 22.17 -2.13 9.27
N SER A 229 23.30 -1.57 9.72
CA SER A 229 23.56 -1.33 11.15
C SER A 229 22.65 -0.25 11.75
N PHE A 230 21.98 0.56 10.93
CA PHE A 230 21.06 1.59 11.42
C PHE A 230 19.90 1.00 12.26
N ALA A 231 19.42 -0.19 11.92
CA ALA A 231 18.41 -0.90 12.72
C ALA A 231 18.92 -1.22 14.14
N GLU A 232 20.20 -1.55 14.31
CA GLU A 232 20.81 -1.78 15.62
C GLU A 232 20.96 -0.47 16.40
N ILE A 233 21.29 0.62 15.74
CA ILE A 233 21.38 1.96 16.36
C ILE A 233 20.00 2.36 16.90
N LEU A 234 18.93 2.15 16.12
CA LEU A 234 17.55 2.37 16.58
C LEU A 234 17.24 1.54 17.83
N SER A 235 17.56 0.24 17.81
CA SER A 235 17.31 -0.66 18.95
C SER A 235 18.07 -0.26 20.22
N LYS A 236 19.28 0.23 20.07
CA LYS A 236 20.13 0.67 21.20
C LYS A 236 19.68 2.02 21.78
N ARG A 237 19.31 2.98 20.92
CA ARG A 237 19.01 4.36 21.33
C ARG A 237 17.54 4.62 21.59
N CYS A 238 16.66 3.85 20.97
CA CYS A 238 15.19 3.96 21.09
C CYS A 238 14.57 2.66 21.60
N PRO A 239 15.01 2.05 22.71
CA PRO A 239 14.54 0.72 23.14
C PRO A 239 13.06 0.67 23.50
N THR A 240 12.45 1.82 23.80
CA THR A 240 11.02 1.97 24.09
C THR A 240 10.47 3.15 23.30
N LEU A 241 9.33 2.93 22.61
CA LEU A 241 8.69 3.94 21.81
C LEU A 241 7.32 4.32 22.38
N PRO A 242 6.95 5.61 22.38
CA PRO A 242 5.57 6.05 22.59
C PRO A 242 4.63 5.45 21.54
N ALA A 243 3.33 5.39 21.84
CA ALA A 243 2.33 4.83 20.94
C ALA A 243 2.18 5.63 19.63
N ASP A 244 2.40 6.94 19.67
CA ASP A 244 2.37 7.84 18.52
C ASP A 244 3.59 8.78 18.60
N ILE A 245 4.42 8.77 17.56
CA ILE A 245 5.70 9.47 17.53
C ILE A 245 5.86 10.24 16.20
N SER A 246 6.68 11.29 16.23
CA SER A 246 7.08 12.05 15.03
C SER A 246 8.48 11.63 14.58
N LEU A 247 8.86 11.95 13.33
CA LEU A 247 10.25 11.79 12.88
C LEU A 247 11.21 12.65 13.68
N ASP A 248 10.78 13.82 14.14
CA ASP A 248 11.56 14.70 15.02
C ASP A 248 11.92 14.00 16.35
N TYR A 249 11.05 13.10 16.85
CA TYR A 249 11.39 12.26 18.01
C TYR A 249 12.60 11.38 17.73
N PHE A 250 12.66 10.70 16.58
CA PHE A 250 13.82 9.88 16.21
C PHE A 250 15.06 10.73 16.02
N VAL A 251 14.93 11.91 15.40
CA VAL A 251 16.04 12.87 15.29
C VAL A 251 16.63 13.16 16.67
N LYS A 252 15.80 13.56 17.62
CA LYS A 252 16.22 13.87 19.00
C LYS A 252 16.79 12.65 19.70
N ALA A 253 16.07 11.51 19.67
CA ALA A 253 16.52 10.29 20.33
C ALA A 253 17.84 9.74 19.79
N LEU A 254 18.12 9.92 18.49
CA LEU A 254 19.32 9.44 17.85
C LEU A 254 20.50 10.42 17.96
N THR A 255 20.22 11.72 18.05
CA THR A 255 21.25 12.76 18.07
C THR A 255 21.61 13.28 19.47
N ASP A 256 20.64 13.27 20.38
CA ASP A 256 20.86 13.73 21.76
C ASP A 256 21.20 12.55 22.66
N ASN A 257 22.43 12.55 23.21
CA ASN A 257 22.86 11.58 24.22
C ASN A 257 22.10 11.72 25.56
N THR A 258 21.12 12.61 25.64
CA THR A 258 20.43 13.03 26.86
C THR A 258 18.97 12.58 26.99
N VAL A 259 18.43 11.82 26.03
CA VAL A 259 17.05 11.31 26.17
C VAL A 259 17.00 10.30 27.31
N LYS A 260 16.69 10.82 28.50
CA LYS A 260 16.38 10.00 29.69
C LYS A 260 15.18 9.12 29.38
N ARG A 261 15.33 7.82 29.69
CA ARG A 261 14.25 6.82 29.61
C ARG A 261 12.97 7.37 30.22
N VAL A 262 11.94 7.60 29.43
CA VAL A 262 10.60 7.87 29.93
C VAL A 262 10.12 6.54 30.52
N LYS A 263 10.11 6.44 31.87
CA LYS A 263 9.45 5.34 32.55
C LYS A 263 7.96 5.40 32.17
N GLN A 264 7.46 4.37 31.48
CA GLN A 264 6.03 4.16 31.35
C GLN A 264 5.45 3.94 32.75
N THR A 265 4.80 4.94 33.29
CA THR A 265 3.83 4.76 34.37
C THR A 265 2.56 4.23 33.73
N SER A 266 2.44 2.91 33.67
CA SER A 266 1.18 2.23 33.39
C SER A 266 0.25 2.41 34.58
N THR A 267 -0.55 3.46 34.56
CA THR A 267 -1.71 3.56 35.44
C THR A 267 -2.85 2.82 34.73
N PHE A 268 -2.94 1.51 34.98
CA PHE A 268 -4.20 0.80 34.84
C PHE A 268 -5.12 1.30 35.97
N ILE A 269 -6.13 2.08 35.60
CA ILE A 269 -7.31 2.28 36.48
C ILE A 269 -8.29 1.20 36.05
N LEU A 270 -8.64 0.37 37.02
CA LEU A 270 -9.67 -0.69 37.01
C LEU A 270 -11.04 -0.15 36.60
#